data_4e1db2009ce08ee7c7d871aa16239215
#
_entry.id   4e1db2009ce08ee7c7d871aa16239215
#
_cell.length_a   1.000
_cell.length_b   1.000
_cell.length_c   1.000
_cell.angle_alpha   90.00
_cell.angle_beta   90.00
_cell.angle_gamma   90.00
#
_symmetry.space_group_name_H-M   'P 1'
#
loop_
_entity.id
_entity.type
_entity.pdbx_description
1 polymer ?
#
loop_
_entity_poly.entity_id
_entity_poly.type
_entity_poly.pdbx_seq_one_letter_code
_entity_poly.pdbx_strand_id
1 'polypeptide(L)'
;FYQKGENIQSTLKGITILESNQHVDHNTLVNHEQPNCESHQDYKGIFSDRSVGVFNGKIMVKKIAQKTNAFQQNNNILIDNNSKVNTKPQLEIFADDVKCSHGCTVGQLDKEALFYLKSRGIPEKEAKALLTYAFANNILESVKTPNLKRRINSLIAKKLGVNLGFDL
;
A
#
# COMPACT_ATOMS: atom_id res chain seq x y z
N PHE A 1 10.49 -10.32 8.54
CA PHE A 1 9.68 -10.36 9.75
C PHE A 1 9.44 -11.81 10.14
N TYR A 2 9.80 -12.20 11.37
CA TYR A 2 9.72 -13.58 11.82
C TYR A 2 8.83 -13.67 13.07
N GLN A 3 7.73 -14.40 12.98
CA GLN A 3 6.85 -14.67 14.13
C GLN A 3 7.28 -15.97 14.79
N LYS A 4 8.15 -15.83 15.81
CA LYS A 4 8.78 -16.97 16.50
C LYS A 4 8.03 -17.46 17.74
N GLY A 5 6.99 -16.76 18.17
CA GLY A 5 6.09 -17.14 19.25
C GLY A 5 4.69 -17.44 18.74
N GLU A 6 3.84 -17.97 19.59
CA GLU A 6 2.44 -18.21 19.32
C GLU A 6 1.58 -16.94 19.55
N ASN A 7 0.39 -16.89 18.93
CA ASN A 7 -0.60 -15.82 19.12
C ASN A 7 -0.06 -14.41 18.78
N ILE A 8 0.88 -14.31 17.85
CA ILE A 8 1.43 -13.02 17.42
C ILE A 8 0.54 -12.39 16.36
N GLN A 9 0.22 -11.12 16.55
CA GLN A 9 -0.42 -10.28 15.53
C GLN A 9 0.58 -9.26 14.98
N SER A 10 0.67 -9.17 13.65
CA SER A 10 1.57 -8.25 12.96
C SER A 10 0.83 -7.49 11.86
N THR A 11 0.95 -6.17 11.88
CA THR A 11 0.40 -5.32 10.83
C THR A 11 1.54 -4.51 10.20
N LEU A 12 1.73 -4.70 8.90
CA LEU A 12 2.75 -4.01 8.11
C LEU A 12 2.04 -3.16 7.06
N LYS A 13 2.29 -1.85 7.07
CA LYS A 13 1.70 -0.93 6.12
C LYS A 13 2.74 -0.05 5.49
N GLY A 14 2.60 0.21 4.20
CA GLY A 14 3.51 1.05 3.45
C GLY A 14 2.80 1.88 2.40
N ILE A 15 3.29 3.10 2.19
CA ILE A 15 2.87 3.95 1.09
C ILE A 15 4.10 4.44 0.34
N THR A 16 4.04 4.35 -0.97
CA THR A 16 5.10 4.80 -1.88
C THR A 16 4.51 5.79 -2.86
N ILE A 17 5.14 6.96 -2.99
CA ILE A 17 4.76 7.97 -3.97
C ILE A 17 6.01 8.37 -4.74
N LEU A 18 6.06 8.01 -6.02
CA LEU A 18 7.20 8.28 -6.91
C LEU A 18 6.82 9.18 -8.07
N GLU A 19 7.78 9.97 -8.48
CA GLU A 19 7.70 10.89 -9.63
C GLU A 19 9.02 10.93 -10.40
N SER A 20 9.04 11.58 -11.53
CA SER A 20 10.23 11.73 -12.38
C SER A 20 10.81 10.38 -12.79
N ASN A 21 12.08 10.12 -12.55
CA ASN A 21 12.78 8.87 -12.85
C ASN A 21 13.10 8.07 -11.56
N GLN A 22 12.32 8.28 -10.50
CA GLN A 22 12.56 7.58 -9.23
C GLN A 22 12.27 6.10 -9.36
N HIS A 23 13.05 5.30 -8.64
CA HIS A 23 12.89 3.86 -8.54
C HIS A 23 12.82 3.43 -7.08
N VAL A 24 11.93 2.49 -6.78
CA VAL A 24 11.86 1.82 -5.46
C VAL A 24 11.66 0.33 -5.65
N ASP A 25 12.30 -0.45 -4.80
CA ASP A 25 12.09 -1.89 -4.70
C ASP A 25 11.79 -2.26 -3.24
N HIS A 26 10.59 -2.77 -3.01
CA HIS A 26 10.16 -3.28 -1.70
C HIS A 26 10.21 -4.81 -1.69
N ASN A 27 11.07 -5.34 -0.83
CA ASN A 27 11.14 -6.77 -0.58
C ASN A 27 10.66 -7.04 0.85
N THR A 28 9.58 -7.80 1.00
CA THR A 28 9.03 -8.17 2.30
C THR A 28 8.99 -9.69 2.45
N LEU A 29 9.38 -10.17 3.63
CA LEU A 29 9.20 -11.55 4.03
C LEU A 29 8.52 -11.57 5.40
N VAL A 30 7.35 -12.20 5.48
CA VAL A 30 6.71 -12.55 6.75
C VAL A 30 6.75 -14.06 6.89
N ASN A 31 7.46 -14.53 7.92
CA ASN A 31 7.65 -15.95 8.19
C ASN A 31 6.90 -16.36 9.47
N HIS A 32 5.84 -17.14 9.32
CA HIS A 32 5.09 -17.73 10.41
C HIS A 32 5.77 -19.03 10.85
N GLU A 33 6.33 -19.04 12.05
CA GLU A 33 7.09 -20.18 12.58
C GLU A 33 6.36 -20.93 13.70
N GLN A 34 5.26 -20.35 14.24
CA GLN A 34 4.48 -20.91 15.34
C GLN A 34 2.99 -20.75 15.05
N PRO A 35 2.12 -21.57 15.70
CA PRO A 35 0.68 -21.56 15.43
C PRO A 35 -0.05 -20.33 15.98
N ASN A 36 -1.30 -20.15 15.54
CA ASN A 36 -2.25 -19.13 15.96
C ASN A 36 -1.76 -17.69 15.71
N CYS A 37 -0.97 -17.47 14.67
CA CYS A 37 -0.42 -16.16 14.35
C CYS A 37 -1.19 -15.48 13.22
N GLU A 38 -1.22 -14.14 13.26
CA GLU A 38 -1.84 -13.33 12.24
C GLU A 38 -0.84 -12.35 11.62
N SER A 39 -0.97 -12.12 10.31
CA SER A 39 -0.27 -11.03 9.63
C SER A 39 -1.14 -10.35 8.61
N HIS A 40 -1.15 -9.02 8.65
CA HIS A 40 -1.84 -8.17 7.69
C HIS A 40 -0.86 -7.22 7.05
N GLN A 41 -0.66 -7.35 5.74
CA GLN A 41 0.19 -6.48 4.95
C GLN A 41 -0.68 -5.66 3.99
N ASP A 42 -0.54 -4.34 4.03
CA ASP A 42 -1.24 -3.42 3.11
C ASP A 42 -0.24 -2.38 2.59
N TYR A 43 0.14 -2.54 1.33
CA TYR A 43 1.09 -1.67 0.64
C TYR A 43 0.39 -0.96 -0.52
N LYS A 44 0.56 0.36 -0.59
CA LYS A 44 0.01 1.16 -1.68
C LYS A 44 1.12 1.92 -2.40
N GLY A 45 1.02 1.92 -3.72
CA GLY A 45 1.94 2.63 -4.61
C GLY A 45 1.23 3.64 -5.50
N ILE A 46 1.83 4.81 -5.67
CA ILE A 46 1.38 5.87 -6.57
C ILE A 46 2.58 6.27 -7.41
N PHE A 47 2.45 6.13 -8.71
CA PHE A 47 3.57 6.28 -9.64
C PHE A 47 3.20 7.26 -10.75
N SER A 48 4.03 8.29 -10.93
CA SER A 48 3.87 9.29 -11.99
C SER A 48 5.14 9.42 -12.84
N ASP A 49 5.03 10.13 -13.93
CA ASP A 49 6.08 10.37 -14.92
C ASP A 49 6.67 9.06 -15.47
N ARG A 50 7.97 8.84 -15.27
CA ARG A 50 8.71 7.64 -15.68
C ARG A 50 9.21 6.84 -14.49
N SER A 51 8.55 6.97 -13.36
CA SER A 51 8.92 6.26 -12.13
C SER A 51 8.64 4.77 -12.24
N VAL A 52 9.42 3.99 -11.51
CA VAL A 52 9.32 2.53 -11.51
C VAL A 52 9.24 2.01 -10.08
N GLY A 53 8.18 1.28 -9.77
CA GLY A 53 8.03 0.56 -8.52
C GLY A 53 8.21 -0.95 -8.69
N VAL A 54 8.77 -1.59 -7.68
CA VAL A 54 8.80 -3.05 -7.55
C VAL A 54 8.30 -3.41 -6.17
N PHE A 55 7.45 -4.43 -6.10
CA PHE A 55 7.00 -5.03 -4.86
C PHE A 55 7.14 -6.56 -4.92
N ASN A 56 8.00 -7.11 -4.09
CA ASN A 56 8.17 -8.54 -3.89
C ASN A 56 7.77 -8.88 -2.46
N GLY A 57 6.55 -9.36 -2.27
CA GLY A 57 6.03 -9.70 -0.96
C GLY A 57 5.89 -11.21 -0.80
N LYS A 58 6.56 -11.79 0.19
CA LYS A 58 6.49 -13.21 0.47
C LYS A 58 5.92 -13.47 1.86
N ILE A 59 4.93 -14.36 1.94
CA ILE A 59 4.47 -14.97 3.18
C ILE A 59 4.91 -16.42 3.16
N MET A 60 5.61 -16.84 4.21
CA MET A 60 5.97 -18.24 4.43
C MET A 60 5.28 -18.75 5.69
N VAL A 61 4.64 -19.91 5.60
CA VAL A 61 3.96 -20.56 6.72
C VAL A 61 4.54 -21.94 6.90
N LYS A 62 5.30 -22.15 8.01
CA LYS A 62 5.89 -23.44 8.33
C LYS A 62 4.82 -24.48 8.68
N LYS A 63 5.12 -25.76 8.52
CA LYS A 63 4.18 -26.86 8.79
C LYS A 63 3.58 -26.84 10.21
N ILE A 64 4.36 -26.42 11.20
CA ILE A 64 3.91 -26.28 12.58
C ILE A 64 2.98 -25.07 12.80
N ALA A 65 3.07 -24.04 11.94
CA ALA A 65 2.32 -22.80 12.08
C ALA A 65 0.84 -22.95 11.65
N GLN A 66 0.15 -23.89 12.27
CA GLN A 66 -1.27 -24.13 12.06
C GLN A 66 -2.12 -22.96 12.56
N LYS A 67 -3.32 -22.78 12.02
CA LYS A 67 -4.26 -21.68 12.33
C LYS A 67 -3.67 -20.29 12.06
N THR A 68 -2.72 -20.22 11.15
CA THR A 68 -2.22 -18.94 10.63
C THR A 68 -3.32 -18.24 9.83
N ASN A 69 -3.46 -16.92 10.08
CA ASN A 69 -4.34 -16.03 9.33
C ASN A 69 -3.48 -14.91 8.69
N ALA A 70 -3.21 -15.00 7.39
CA ALA A 70 -2.25 -14.11 6.74
C ALA A 70 -2.82 -13.48 5.47
N PHE A 71 -2.81 -12.14 5.42
CA PHE A 71 -3.28 -11.36 4.28
C PHE A 71 -2.18 -10.42 3.79
N GLN A 72 -1.98 -10.41 2.48
CA GLN A 72 -1.07 -9.49 1.83
C GLN A 72 -1.79 -8.77 0.69
N GLN A 73 -1.79 -7.46 0.72
CA GLN A 73 -2.37 -6.63 -0.32
C GLN A 73 -1.38 -5.59 -0.82
N ASN A 74 -1.29 -5.45 -2.16
CA ASN A 74 -0.51 -4.43 -2.81
C ASN A 74 -1.35 -3.75 -3.90
N ASN A 75 -1.78 -2.53 -3.63
CA ASN A 75 -2.63 -1.76 -4.55
C ASN A 75 -1.84 -0.59 -5.12
N ASN A 76 -1.87 -0.43 -6.42
CA ASN A 76 -1.05 0.55 -7.12
C ASN A 76 -1.88 1.37 -8.11
N ILE A 77 -1.57 2.67 -8.19
CA ILE A 77 -2.13 3.59 -9.18
C ILE A 77 -0.99 4.13 -10.05
N LEU A 78 -1.16 4.02 -11.36
CA LEU A 78 -0.32 4.67 -12.36
C LEU A 78 -1.03 5.97 -12.80
N ILE A 79 -0.41 7.10 -12.51
CA ILE A 79 -0.94 8.42 -12.88
C ILE A 79 -0.71 8.70 -14.36
N ASP A 80 0.43 8.24 -14.88
CA ASP A 80 0.88 8.45 -16.26
C ASP A 80 1.19 7.13 -16.96
N ASN A 81 1.05 7.13 -18.29
CA ASN A 81 1.29 5.95 -19.12
C ASN A 81 2.76 5.48 -19.15
N ASN A 82 3.68 6.33 -18.73
CA ASN A 82 5.12 6.03 -18.72
C ASN A 82 5.59 5.45 -17.39
N SER A 83 4.79 5.59 -16.32
CA SER A 83 5.11 4.98 -15.03
C SER A 83 4.85 3.47 -15.06
N LYS A 84 5.60 2.73 -14.24
CA LYS A 84 5.54 1.26 -14.22
C LYS A 84 5.56 0.75 -12.79
N VAL A 85 4.89 -0.38 -12.57
CA VAL A 85 5.01 -1.14 -11.34
C VAL A 85 5.04 -2.63 -11.65
N ASN A 86 5.98 -3.34 -11.02
CA ASN A 86 6.06 -4.80 -11.03
C ASN A 86 5.70 -5.29 -9.63
N THR A 87 4.61 -6.05 -9.52
CA THR A 87 4.18 -6.59 -8.24
C THR A 87 4.16 -8.11 -8.28
N LYS A 88 4.82 -8.73 -7.29
CA LYS A 88 4.96 -10.18 -7.17
C LYS A 88 4.65 -10.63 -5.74
N PRO A 89 3.37 -10.73 -5.37
CA PRO A 89 3.00 -11.35 -4.10
C PRO A 89 3.17 -12.87 -4.20
N GLN A 90 3.71 -13.50 -3.14
CA GLN A 90 4.01 -14.93 -3.07
C GLN A 90 3.54 -15.53 -1.74
N LEU A 91 2.97 -16.73 -1.82
CA LEU A 91 2.60 -17.54 -0.66
C LEU A 91 3.34 -18.88 -0.73
N GLU A 92 4.07 -19.23 0.33
CA GLU A 92 4.65 -20.55 0.51
C GLU A 92 4.08 -21.16 1.79
N ILE A 93 3.10 -22.05 1.63
CA ILE A 93 2.30 -22.56 2.73
C ILE A 93 2.55 -24.05 2.87
N PHE A 94 3.05 -24.46 4.03
CA PHE A 94 3.33 -25.86 4.37
C PHE A 94 2.40 -26.41 5.47
N ALA A 95 1.49 -25.58 6.00
CA ALA A 95 0.47 -25.96 6.97
C ALA A 95 -0.89 -26.17 6.29
N ASP A 96 -1.75 -27.00 6.86
CA ASP A 96 -3.01 -27.41 6.27
C ASP A 96 -4.21 -26.59 6.77
N ASP A 97 -4.22 -26.23 8.07
CA ASP A 97 -5.30 -25.48 8.71
C ASP A 97 -4.92 -24.00 8.80
N VAL A 98 -5.09 -23.28 7.68
CA VAL A 98 -4.71 -21.85 7.58
C VAL A 98 -5.69 -21.06 6.71
N LYS A 99 -5.71 -19.74 6.91
CA LYS A 99 -6.40 -18.77 6.06
C LYS A 99 -5.36 -17.80 5.51
N CYS A 100 -4.93 -18.03 4.29
CA CYS A 100 -3.91 -17.19 3.66
C CYS A 100 -4.41 -16.70 2.32
N SER A 101 -4.24 -15.41 2.07
CA SER A 101 -4.55 -14.81 0.79
C SER A 101 -3.61 -13.68 0.44
N HIS A 102 -3.47 -13.45 -0.85
CA HIS A 102 -2.85 -12.24 -1.36
C HIS A 102 -3.71 -11.61 -2.45
N GLY A 103 -3.55 -10.30 -2.63
CA GLY A 103 -4.13 -9.55 -3.72
C GLY A 103 -3.18 -8.48 -4.22
N CYS A 104 -3.24 -8.20 -5.52
CA CYS A 104 -2.59 -7.04 -6.07
C CYS A 104 -3.46 -6.39 -7.14
N THR A 105 -3.40 -5.08 -7.22
CA THR A 105 -4.05 -4.31 -8.26
C THR A 105 -3.08 -3.30 -8.86
N VAL A 106 -3.20 -3.09 -10.14
CA VAL A 106 -2.55 -2.01 -10.87
C VAL A 106 -3.62 -1.33 -11.70
N GLY A 107 -3.92 -0.09 -11.37
CA GLY A 107 -4.98 0.67 -12.04
C GLY A 107 -4.58 2.11 -12.32
N GLN A 108 -5.53 2.86 -12.82
CA GLN A 108 -5.44 4.30 -13.02
C GLN A 108 -6.44 5.02 -12.10
N LEU A 109 -6.35 6.33 -11.99
CA LEU A 109 -7.37 7.12 -11.30
C LEU A 109 -8.73 6.90 -11.97
N ASP A 110 -9.76 6.82 -11.14
CA ASP A 110 -11.13 6.69 -11.61
C ASP A 110 -11.52 7.90 -12.47
N LYS A 111 -11.80 7.64 -13.74
CA LYS A 111 -12.15 8.68 -14.73
C LYS A 111 -13.50 9.32 -14.45
N GLU A 112 -14.46 8.58 -13.91
CA GLU A 112 -15.78 9.09 -13.57
C GLU A 112 -15.68 10.02 -12.36
N ALA A 113 -14.96 9.61 -11.33
CA ALA A 113 -14.69 10.44 -10.17
C ALA A 113 -13.91 11.72 -10.56
N LEU A 114 -12.92 11.60 -11.43
CA LEU A 114 -12.17 12.75 -11.94
C LEU A 114 -13.08 13.70 -12.74
N PHE A 115 -13.91 13.17 -13.62
CA PHE A 115 -14.89 13.95 -14.38
C PHE A 115 -15.88 14.65 -13.46
N TYR A 116 -16.41 13.97 -12.45
CA TYR A 116 -17.32 14.55 -11.47
C TYR A 116 -16.69 15.74 -10.73
N LEU A 117 -15.49 15.60 -10.22
CA LEU A 117 -14.79 16.69 -9.53
C LEU A 117 -14.57 17.90 -10.46
N LYS A 118 -14.17 17.65 -11.71
CA LYS A 118 -13.99 18.70 -12.72
C LYS A 118 -15.30 19.40 -13.06
N SER A 119 -16.41 18.69 -13.15
CA SER A 119 -17.73 19.26 -13.42
C SER A 119 -18.24 20.16 -12.28
N ARG A 120 -17.67 19.97 -11.06
CA ARG A 120 -17.91 20.83 -9.89
C ARG A 120 -16.96 22.03 -9.81
N GLY A 121 -16.16 22.27 -10.86
CA GLY A 121 -15.27 23.42 -10.95
C GLY A 121 -13.89 23.20 -10.28
N ILE A 122 -13.56 21.98 -9.86
CA ILE A 122 -12.24 21.67 -9.30
C ILE A 122 -11.26 21.52 -10.46
N PRO A 123 -10.15 22.28 -10.47
CA PRO A 123 -9.11 22.15 -11.50
C PRO A 123 -8.56 20.72 -11.58
N GLU A 124 -8.22 20.27 -12.78
CA GLU A 124 -7.79 18.88 -13.00
C GLU A 124 -6.63 18.44 -12.11
N LYS A 125 -5.65 19.33 -11.90
CA LYS A 125 -4.51 19.06 -11.03
C LYS A 125 -4.95 18.78 -9.59
N GLU A 126 -5.84 19.60 -9.06
CA GLU A 126 -6.39 19.46 -7.70
C GLU A 126 -7.28 18.23 -7.58
N ALA A 127 -8.11 17.95 -8.58
CA ALA A 127 -8.97 16.76 -8.62
C ALA A 127 -8.15 15.48 -8.62
N LYS A 128 -7.06 15.40 -9.41
CA LYS A 128 -6.12 14.28 -9.39
C LYS A 128 -5.46 14.14 -8.02
N ALA A 129 -5.02 15.23 -7.42
CA ALA A 129 -4.40 15.22 -6.10
C ALA A 129 -5.36 14.75 -5.00
N LEU A 130 -6.63 15.18 -5.02
CA LEU A 130 -7.66 14.73 -4.09
C LEU A 130 -7.90 13.22 -4.19
N LEU A 131 -8.06 12.68 -5.39
CA LEU A 131 -8.26 11.25 -5.61
C LEU A 131 -7.03 10.43 -5.18
N THR A 132 -5.84 10.94 -5.47
CA THR A 132 -4.57 10.32 -5.06
C THR A 132 -4.43 10.32 -3.54
N TYR A 133 -4.75 11.43 -2.89
CA TYR A 133 -4.75 11.53 -1.43
C TYR A 133 -5.78 10.59 -0.80
N ALA A 134 -7.00 10.52 -1.33
CA ALA A 134 -8.04 9.62 -0.84
C ALA A 134 -7.59 8.14 -0.91
N PHE A 135 -6.90 7.75 -1.98
CA PHE A 135 -6.31 6.43 -2.10
C PHE A 135 -5.24 6.17 -1.02
N ALA A 136 -4.40 7.17 -0.72
CA ALA A 136 -3.36 7.08 0.30
C ALA A 136 -3.93 7.05 1.73
N ASN A 137 -5.04 7.77 1.97
CA ASN A 137 -5.58 8.05 3.29
C ASN A 137 -5.95 6.80 4.09
N ASN A 138 -6.35 5.74 3.44
CA ASN A 138 -6.66 4.46 4.10
C ASN A 138 -5.45 3.92 4.92
N ILE A 139 -4.22 4.10 4.43
CA ILE A 139 -3.00 3.75 5.20
C ILE A 139 -2.80 4.74 6.34
N LEU A 140 -3.02 6.03 6.09
CA LEU A 140 -2.78 7.11 7.05
C LEU A 140 -3.70 7.04 8.26
N GLU A 141 -4.95 6.62 8.08
CA GLU A 141 -5.90 6.45 9.18
C GLU A 141 -5.43 5.44 10.22
N SER A 142 -4.62 4.48 9.81
CA SER A 142 -4.05 3.48 10.71
C SER A 142 -2.89 4.01 11.57
N VAL A 143 -2.34 5.18 11.26
CA VAL A 143 -1.24 5.80 12.02
C VAL A 143 -1.80 6.42 13.30
N LYS A 144 -1.52 5.78 14.43
CA LYS A 144 -2.03 6.19 15.75
C LYS A 144 -1.29 7.38 16.38
N THR A 145 -0.05 7.64 15.94
CA THR A 145 0.80 8.71 16.48
C THR A 145 0.52 10.02 15.75
N PRO A 146 -0.10 11.04 16.42
CA PRO A 146 -0.57 12.26 15.74
C PRO A 146 0.55 13.03 15.03
N ASN A 147 1.71 13.17 15.66
CA ASN A 147 2.85 13.88 15.08
C ASN A 147 3.40 13.18 13.83
N LEU A 148 3.44 11.84 13.82
CA LEU A 148 3.83 11.06 12.67
C LEU A 148 2.81 11.20 11.54
N LYS A 149 1.52 11.11 11.86
CA LYS A 149 0.44 11.30 10.89
C LYS A 149 0.51 12.66 10.22
N ARG A 150 0.67 13.75 11.00
CA ARG A 150 0.85 15.11 10.47
C ARG A 150 2.05 15.22 9.55
N ARG A 151 3.20 14.65 9.95
CA ARG A 151 4.42 14.68 9.13
C ARG A 151 4.22 13.94 7.80
N ILE A 152 3.60 12.77 7.80
CA ILE A 152 3.32 12.00 6.58
C ILE A 152 2.38 12.78 5.67
N ASN A 153 1.29 13.33 6.20
CA ASN A 153 0.34 14.14 5.45
C ASN A 153 1.01 15.34 4.78
N SER A 154 1.85 16.07 5.53
CA SER A 154 2.62 17.20 4.99
C SER A 154 3.55 16.78 3.84
N LEU A 155 4.21 15.64 3.96
CA LEU A 155 5.06 15.09 2.90
C LEU A 155 4.25 14.71 1.66
N ILE A 156 3.08 14.12 1.82
CA ILE A 156 2.19 13.75 0.72
C ILE A 156 1.66 15.01 0.03
N ALA A 157 1.14 15.99 0.77
CA ALA A 157 0.65 17.24 0.21
C ALA A 157 1.73 17.98 -0.59
N LYS A 158 2.96 18.04 -0.04
CA LYS A 158 4.12 18.60 -0.75
C LYS A 158 4.42 17.86 -2.04
N LYS A 159 4.37 16.53 -2.01
CA LYS A 159 4.63 15.66 -3.17
C LYS A 159 3.56 15.83 -4.25
N LEU A 160 2.30 15.98 -3.86
CA LEU A 160 1.18 16.22 -4.78
C LEU A 160 1.12 17.66 -5.31
N GLY A 161 1.92 18.57 -4.75
CA GLY A 161 2.05 19.96 -5.21
C GLY A 161 0.76 20.76 -5.06
N VAL A 162 -0.07 20.43 -4.06
CA VAL A 162 -1.35 21.09 -3.78
C VAL A 162 -1.48 21.38 -2.29
N ASN A 163 -2.19 22.46 -1.98
CA ASN A 163 -2.68 22.69 -0.63
C ASN A 163 -4.10 22.10 -0.55
N LEU A 164 -4.25 21.00 0.16
CA LEU A 164 -5.53 20.28 0.25
C LEU A 164 -6.53 20.98 1.19
N GLY A 165 -6.14 22.12 1.81
CA GLY A 165 -7.04 22.91 2.66
C GLY A 165 -7.45 22.22 3.96
N PHE A 166 -6.87 21.06 4.26
CA PHE A 166 -7.08 20.41 5.54
C PHE A 166 -5.96 20.83 6.49
N ASP A 167 -6.32 21.39 7.64
CA ASP A 167 -5.42 21.45 8.80
C ASP A 167 -5.19 20.03 9.29
N LEU A 168 -4.14 19.43 8.76
CA LEU A 168 -3.75 18.02 8.95
C LEU A 168 -2.85 17.86 10.18
#